data_291cde18b22a6ec884466317fd51889b
#
_entry.id   291cde18b22a6ec884466317fd51889b
#
_cell.length_a   1.000
_cell.length_b   1.000
_cell.length_c   1.000
_cell.angle_alpha   90.00
_cell.angle_beta   90.00
_cell.angle_gamma   90.00
#
_symmetry.space_group_name_H-M   'P 1'
#
loop_
_entity.id
_entity.type
_entity.pdbx_description
1 polymer ?
#
loop_
_entity_poly.entity_id
_entity_poly.type
_entity_poly.pdbx_seq_one_letter_code
_entity_poly.pdbx_strand_id
1 'polypeptide(L)' 'MTDKSPMQTLKPTVWIGKKGSTPEAVAEIRRQLEGRKPVKVRFLRGAEMDPETLAAGTGGEILGVRGRTLVLVRKR' A
#
# COMPACT_ATOMS: atom_id res chain seq x y z
N MET A 1 17.99 -16.12 8.61
CA MET A 1 17.46 -15.82 8.44
C MET A 1 16.93 -14.83 8.00
N THR A 2 17.28 -13.99 7.88
CA THR A 2 16.66 -12.95 7.44
C THR A 2 16.86 -12.65 6.07
N ASP A 3 15.87 -12.41 5.34
CA ASP A 3 15.96 -11.98 4.02
C ASP A 3 16.19 -10.51 4.00
N LYS A 4 17.00 -10.07 3.13
CA LYS A 4 17.37 -8.70 3.08
C LYS A 4 16.64 -7.91 2.06
N SER A 5 15.88 -8.52 1.19
CA SER A 5 15.20 -7.80 0.14
C SER A 5 13.96 -7.13 0.70
N PRO A 6 13.88 -5.81 0.69
CA PRO A 6 12.71 -5.13 1.25
C PRO A 6 11.44 -5.49 0.52
N MET A 7 11.52 -5.67 -0.79
CA MET A 7 10.32 -5.97 -1.55
C MET A 7 9.78 -7.36 -1.24
N GLN A 8 10.65 -8.28 -0.91
CA GLN A 8 10.23 -9.65 -0.63
C GLN A 8 9.84 -9.85 0.81
N THR A 9 10.46 -9.13 1.72
CA THR A 9 10.21 -9.34 3.14
C THR A 9 9.11 -8.47 3.69
N LEU A 10 8.67 -7.45 2.92
CA LEU A 10 7.62 -6.57 3.39
C LEU A 10 6.32 -7.33 3.51
N LYS A 11 5.77 -7.33 4.69
CA LYS A 11 4.45 -7.89 4.90
C LYS A 11 3.41 -6.85 4.58
N PRO A 12 2.23 -7.26 4.12
CA PRO A 12 1.17 -6.27 3.88
C PRO A 12 0.86 -5.52 5.16
N THR A 13 0.92 -4.21 5.10
CA THR A 13 0.60 -3.38 6.25
C THR A 13 -0.83 -2.90 6.22
N VAL A 14 -1.42 -2.84 5.04
CA VAL A 14 -2.80 -2.39 4.90
C VAL A 14 -3.51 -3.35 3.94
N TRP A 15 -4.72 -3.73 4.29
CA TRP A 15 -5.50 -4.66 3.49
C TRP A 15 -6.77 -3.95 3.04
N ILE A 16 -7.05 -4.00 1.76
CA ILE A 16 -8.23 -3.38 1.17
C ILE A 16 -9.24 -4.47 0.82
N GLY A 17 -10.40 -4.38 1.42
CA GLY A 17 -11.45 -5.36 1.19
C GLY A 17 -12.48 -4.89 0.18
N LYS A 18 -13.63 -5.56 0.18
CA LYS A 18 -14.70 -5.28 -0.76
C LYS A 18 -15.15 -3.84 -0.76
N LYS A 19 -15.08 -3.19 0.37
CA LYS A 19 -15.52 -1.81 0.48
C LYS A 19 -14.54 -0.83 -0.14
N GLY A 20 -13.42 -1.34 -0.63
CA GLY A 20 -12.42 -0.48 -1.23
C GLY A 20 -11.62 0.27 -0.16
N SER A 21 -11.00 1.37 -0.57
CA SER A 21 -10.19 2.13 0.36
C SER A 21 -11.08 2.96 1.27
N THR A 22 -11.15 2.58 2.53
CA THR A 22 -11.91 3.33 3.52
C THR A 22 -11.08 4.49 4.02
N PRO A 23 -11.73 5.51 4.62
CA PRO A 23 -10.97 6.63 5.19
C PRO A 23 -9.95 6.17 6.21
N GLU A 24 -10.26 5.12 6.96
CA GLU A 24 -9.33 4.58 7.95
C GLU A 24 -8.11 3.98 7.28
N ALA A 25 -8.32 3.23 6.19
CA ALA A 25 -7.20 2.63 5.47
C ALA A 25 -6.32 3.72 4.86
N VAL A 26 -6.94 4.74 4.28
CA VAL A 26 -6.19 5.84 3.69
C VAL A 26 -5.38 6.56 4.76
N ALA A 27 -5.98 6.82 5.90
CA ALA A 27 -5.29 7.51 6.98
C ALA A 27 -4.10 6.69 7.48
N GLU A 28 -4.27 5.38 7.58
CA GLU A 28 -3.19 4.53 8.04
C GLU A 28 -2.03 4.53 7.05
N ILE A 29 -2.35 4.48 5.76
CA ILE A 29 -1.31 4.53 4.74
C ILE A 29 -0.56 5.84 4.80
N ARG A 30 -1.30 6.95 4.92
CA ARG A 30 -0.66 8.26 5.01
C ARG A 30 0.26 8.35 6.21
N ARG A 31 -0.18 7.84 7.34
CA ARG A 31 0.62 7.88 8.55
C ARG A 31 1.92 7.12 8.37
N GLN A 32 1.85 5.96 7.74
CA GLN A 32 3.05 5.16 7.52
C GLN A 32 3.98 5.80 6.49
N LEU A 33 3.41 6.44 5.49
CA LEU A 33 4.22 7.12 4.50
C LEU A 33 4.97 8.31 5.11
N GLU A 34 4.38 8.96 6.09
CA GLU A 34 5.04 10.05 6.78
C GLU A 34 6.30 9.58 7.48
N GLY A 35 6.34 8.33 7.89
CA GLY A 35 7.53 7.74 8.47
C GLY A 35 8.58 7.35 7.45
N ARG A 36 8.33 7.64 6.18
CA ARG A 36 9.26 7.36 5.09
C ARG A 36 9.51 5.88 4.89
N LYS A 37 8.56 5.06 5.28
CA LYS A 37 8.66 3.62 5.07
C LYS A 37 7.76 3.22 3.91
N PRO A 38 8.20 2.26 3.09
CA PRO A 38 7.31 1.75 2.07
C PRO A 38 6.10 1.10 2.71
N VAL A 39 4.96 1.26 2.08
CA VAL A 39 3.71 0.68 2.57
C VAL A 39 3.25 -0.35 1.57
N LYS A 40 3.04 -1.57 2.03
CA LYS A 40 2.57 -2.64 1.18
C LYS A 40 1.07 -2.78 1.38
N VAL A 41 0.33 -2.60 0.30
CA VAL A 41 -1.12 -2.66 0.33
C VAL A 41 -1.56 -3.90 -0.43
N ARG A 42 -2.37 -4.71 0.20
CA ARG A 42 -2.89 -5.90 -0.45
C ARG A 42 -4.38 -5.74 -0.67
N PHE A 43 -4.78 -5.94 -1.91
CA PHE A 43 -6.19 -5.91 -2.26
C PHE A 43 -6.75 -7.31 -2.11
N LEU A 44 -7.70 -7.46 -1.22
CA LEU A 44 -8.30 -8.76 -0.96
C LEU A 44 -9.18 -9.17 -2.12
N ARG A 45 -9.49 -10.45 -2.15
CA ARG A 45 -10.34 -10.98 -3.19
C ARG A 45 -11.68 -10.26 -3.19
N GLY A 46 -12.12 -9.84 -4.34
CA GLY A 46 -13.37 -9.10 -4.45
C GLY A 46 -13.21 -7.60 -4.33
N ALA A 47 -12.03 -7.13 -3.95
CA ALA A 47 -11.78 -5.70 -3.89
C ALA A 47 -11.44 -5.17 -5.27
N GLU A 48 -11.89 -3.96 -5.51
CA GLU A 48 -11.53 -3.28 -6.75
C GLU A 48 -10.12 -2.75 -6.62
N MET A 49 -9.26 -3.12 -7.54
CA MET A 49 -7.88 -2.71 -7.47
C MET A 49 -7.68 -1.41 -8.25
N ASP A 50 -7.43 -0.34 -7.52
CA ASP A 50 -7.27 0.98 -8.12
C ASP A 50 -6.06 1.67 -7.50
N PRO A 51 -4.85 1.27 -7.93
CA PRO A 51 -3.64 1.80 -7.31
C PRO A 51 -3.48 3.31 -7.47
N GLU A 52 -3.88 3.84 -8.62
CA GLU A 52 -3.66 5.26 -8.86
C GLU A 52 -4.53 6.12 -7.97
N THR A 53 -5.78 5.74 -7.79
CA THR A 53 -6.66 6.47 -6.90
C THR A 53 -6.15 6.41 -5.47
N LEU A 54 -5.68 5.24 -5.06
CA LEU A 54 -5.17 5.07 -3.72
C LEU A 54 -3.91 5.91 -3.51
N ALA A 55 -3.02 5.90 -4.48
CA ALA A 55 -1.81 6.72 -4.38
C ALA A 55 -2.15 8.19 -4.29
N ALA A 56 -3.09 8.65 -5.11
CA ALA A 56 -3.47 10.06 -5.09
C ALA A 56 -4.11 10.42 -3.74
N GLY A 57 -4.94 9.54 -3.21
CA GLY A 57 -5.62 9.83 -1.95
C GLY A 57 -4.70 9.80 -0.74
N THR A 58 -3.61 9.07 -0.83
CA THR A 58 -2.68 8.96 0.30
C THR A 58 -1.47 9.87 0.16
N GLY A 59 -1.29 10.50 -0.99
CA GLY A 59 -0.11 11.31 -1.23
C GLY A 59 1.13 10.49 -1.47
N GLY A 60 0.96 9.22 -1.79
CA GLY A 60 2.09 8.35 -2.05
C GLY A 60 2.39 8.22 -3.53
N GLU A 61 3.47 7.53 -3.81
CA GLU A 61 3.90 7.25 -5.16
C GLU A 61 3.99 5.75 -5.33
N ILE A 62 3.53 5.24 -6.48
CA ILE A 62 3.54 3.82 -6.72
C ILE A 62 4.96 3.36 -7.00
N LEU A 63 5.49 2.51 -6.13
CA LEU A 63 6.79 1.92 -6.34
C LEU A 63 6.67 0.71 -7.25
N GLY A 64 5.63 -0.07 -7.07
CA GLY A 64 5.41 -1.24 -7.91
C GLY A 64 4.08 -1.89 -7.61
N VAL A 65 3.59 -2.64 -8.58
CA VAL A 65 2.35 -3.40 -8.44
C VAL A 65 2.64 -4.83 -8.85
N ARG A 66 2.22 -5.77 -8.03
CA ARG A 66 2.46 -7.17 -8.32
C ARG A 66 1.22 -7.95 -7.93
N GLY A 67 0.54 -8.50 -8.94
CA GLY A 67 -0.70 -9.20 -8.67
C GLY A 67 -1.68 -8.27 -7.97
N ARG A 68 -2.08 -8.65 -6.78
CA ARG A 68 -3.00 -7.83 -6.00
C ARG A 68 -2.30 -7.05 -4.90
N THR A 69 -1.00 -6.89 -5.02
CA THR A 69 -0.21 -6.19 -4.02
C THR A 69 0.38 -4.93 -4.63
N LEU A 70 0.29 -3.85 -3.88
CA LEU A 70 0.78 -2.55 -4.30
C LEU A 70 1.77 -2.05 -3.26
N VAL A 71 2.87 -1.49 -3.71
CA VAL A 71 3.83 -0.87 -2.80
C VAL A 71 3.86 0.61 -3.07
N LEU A 72 3.63 1.38 -2.03
CA LEU A 72 3.65 2.84 -2.10
C LEU A 72 4.83 3.38 -1.31
N VAL A 73 5.39 4.47 -1.79
CA VAL A 73 6.43 5.19 -1.07
C VAL A 73 6.01 6.63 -0.98
N ARG A 74 6.65 7.35 -0.07
CA ARG A 74 6.33 8.76 0.11
C ARG A 74 6.71 9.54 -1.15
N LYS A 75 5.78 10.34 -1.59
CA LYS A 75 6.03 11.20 -2.75
C LYS A 75 6.90 12.36 -2.31
N ARG A 76 7.89 12.68 -3.14
CA ARG A 76 8.76 13.81 -2.86
C ARG A 76 8.10 15.11 -3.17
#